data_2d3d6df835600f1997fd72470eeeecc3
#
_entry.id   2d3d6df835600f1997fd72470eeeecc3
#
_cell.length_a   1.000
_cell.length_b   1.000
_cell.length_c   1.000
_cell.angle_alpha   90.00
_cell.angle_beta   90.00
_cell.angle_gamma   90.00
#
_symmetry.space_group_name_H-M   'P 1'
#
loop_
_entity.id
_entity.type
_entity.pdbx_description
1 polymer ?
#
loop_
_entity_poly.entity_id
_entity_poly.type
_entity_poly.pdbx_seq_one_letter_code
_entity_poly.pdbx_strand_id
1 'polypeptide(L)'
;MIRRKINFSLARLTFLLWAGISTASGISCTKDAAAPQAATETLTSPAETHLVSSTLIGEYSTSQLAGRVSDIPIAGALVRYPIRVYRLTYTTRNTDGKNIIASGALLVPTVGGQPLPLLSYQHGTIRPDDESRAPSYYSPNSEVYSAVSVLASTGYMVAAPDYIGYGASKNLPHPYEHAASLASASLDMLRAAREFGAKEQVAVGKKNFLLGYSEGGFATLALHKLMEEQASSEFTVTASAPGAGAYHKSAFADYILKSDQPLSFLSTYVWVLDTYNRVYGINRPITYYVNQPWAAQLQTNLYGEVPSQAKELFTPTFRQGILDKTDAQLLAAFRDNDIHDWQPKAPLALFHGTADDYVPFFNSQDAYNAMKARGATSVELRPIPGGNHFSSAASYTLQAYAFISQY
;
A
#
# COMPACT_ATOMS: atom_id res chain seq x y z
N MET A 1 42.73 38.27 4.72
CA MET A 1 43.88 38.19 3.77
C MET A 1 44.29 36.75 3.62
N ILE A 2 44.52 36.33 2.40
CA ILE A 2 45.08 35.14 1.79
C ILE A 2 44.02 34.21 1.19
N ARG A 3 43.75 34.49 -0.10
CA ARG A 3 43.11 33.57 -1.06
C ARG A 3 44.17 32.57 -1.55
N ARG A 4 43.87 31.26 -1.53
CA ARG A 4 44.57 30.25 -2.32
C ARG A 4 43.69 29.77 -3.44
N LYS A 5 44.12 30.04 -4.70
CA LYS A 5 43.63 29.45 -5.93
C LYS A 5 44.24 28.06 -6.07
N ILE A 6 43.48 27.08 -6.45
CA ILE A 6 43.95 25.76 -6.89
C ILE A 6 43.54 25.61 -8.36
N ASN A 7 44.57 25.44 -9.23
CA ASN A 7 44.44 25.21 -10.66
C ASN A 7 44.09 23.73 -10.93
N PHE A 8 43.15 23.50 -11.84
CA PHE A 8 42.92 22.19 -12.45
C PHE A 8 43.72 22.10 -13.77
N SER A 9 44.55 21.05 -13.86
CA SER A 9 45.28 20.66 -15.07
C SER A 9 44.45 19.61 -15.83
N LEU A 10 44.17 19.89 -17.12
CA LEU A 10 43.59 18.95 -18.08
C LEU A 10 44.65 17.95 -18.55
N ALA A 11 44.43 16.67 -18.38
CA ALA A 11 45.18 15.63 -19.10
C ALA A 11 44.30 15.09 -20.25
N ARG A 12 44.79 15.30 -21.47
CA ARG A 12 44.28 14.72 -22.72
C ARG A 12 44.81 13.29 -22.86
N LEU A 13 43.92 12.33 -23.11
CA LEU A 13 44.29 10.96 -23.52
C LEU A 13 43.93 10.77 -24.99
N THR A 14 44.94 10.44 -25.78
CA THR A 14 44.91 10.22 -27.22
C THR A 14 44.50 8.76 -27.51
N PHE A 15 43.55 8.56 -28.41
CA PHE A 15 43.17 7.23 -28.96
C PHE A 15 44.13 6.88 -30.11
N LEU A 16 44.70 5.67 -30.07
CA LEU A 16 45.42 5.04 -31.19
C LEU A 16 44.50 4.02 -31.86
N LEU A 17 44.20 4.27 -33.14
CA LEU A 17 43.60 3.31 -34.07
C LEU A 17 44.65 2.28 -34.50
N TRP A 18 44.27 1.01 -34.47
CA TRP A 18 45.00 -0.04 -35.22
C TRP A 18 44.10 -0.61 -36.31
N ALA A 19 44.51 -0.41 -37.56
CA ALA A 19 43.94 -1.04 -38.73
C ALA A 19 44.75 -2.31 -39.06
N GLY A 20 44.09 -3.44 -39.16
CA GLY A 20 44.66 -4.70 -39.65
C GLY A 20 43.96 -5.14 -40.93
N ILE A 21 44.67 -5.09 -42.03
CA ILE A 21 44.32 -5.63 -43.33
C ILE A 21 44.69 -7.13 -43.36
N SER A 22 43.78 -8.01 -43.80
CA SER A 22 44.16 -9.34 -44.30
C SER A 22 43.27 -9.75 -45.45
N THR A 23 43.92 -10.25 -46.42
CA THR A 23 43.65 -10.53 -47.79
C THR A 23 42.64 -11.67 -48.04
N ALA A 24 41.95 -11.54 -49.16
CA ALA A 24 41.01 -12.47 -49.74
C ALA A 24 41.68 -13.75 -50.29
N SER A 25 40.95 -14.87 -50.25
CA SER A 25 41.08 -15.97 -51.21
C SER A 25 39.68 -16.58 -51.36
N GLY A 26 39.19 -16.55 -52.58
CA GLY A 26 37.89 -17.08 -52.95
C GLY A 26 37.94 -18.59 -53.19
N ILE A 27 36.77 -19.23 -53.15
CA ILE A 27 36.38 -20.42 -53.95
C ILE A 27 34.82 -20.54 -53.93
N SER A 28 34.31 -20.45 -55.10
CA SER A 28 33.22 -21.20 -55.75
C SER A 28 31.87 -21.51 -55.09
N CYS A 29 30.85 -21.15 -55.87
CA CYS A 29 29.42 -21.40 -55.76
C CYS A 29 28.98 -22.82 -55.45
N THR A 30 28.00 -22.98 -54.57
CA THR A 30 26.81 -23.82 -54.77
C THR A 30 25.58 -23.08 -54.28
N LYS A 31 24.56 -22.99 -55.17
CA LYS A 31 23.25 -22.47 -54.81
C LYS A 31 22.49 -23.55 -54.06
N ASP A 32 22.25 -23.36 -52.77
CA ASP A 32 21.18 -24.02 -52.05
C ASP A 32 20.06 -23.03 -51.77
N ALA A 33 18.88 -23.37 -52.27
CA ALA A 33 17.67 -22.58 -52.08
C ALA A 33 17.30 -22.58 -50.59
N ALA A 34 17.35 -21.38 -49.97
CA ALA A 34 16.83 -21.21 -48.62
C ALA A 34 15.31 -21.40 -48.60
N ALA A 35 14.85 -22.37 -47.82
CA ALA A 35 13.44 -22.51 -47.48
C ALA A 35 12.94 -21.26 -46.76
N PRO A 36 11.70 -20.80 -46.98
CA PRO A 36 11.18 -19.65 -46.28
C PRO A 36 11.10 -19.94 -44.77
N GLN A 37 11.85 -19.17 -43.96
CA GLN A 37 11.65 -19.13 -42.53
C GLN A 37 10.22 -18.66 -42.24
N ALA A 38 9.40 -19.56 -41.71
CA ALA A 38 8.12 -19.20 -41.14
C ALA A 38 8.39 -18.14 -40.02
N ALA A 39 7.87 -16.95 -40.23
CA ALA A 39 7.84 -15.94 -39.18
C ALA A 39 7.03 -16.55 -38.02
N THR A 40 7.71 -16.85 -36.93
CA THR A 40 7.05 -17.19 -35.66
C THR A 40 6.37 -15.91 -35.18
N GLU A 41 5.08 -15.77 -35.50
CA GLU A 41 4.23 -14.79 -34.86
C GLU A 41 4.25 -15.12 -33.39
N THR A 42 4.97 -14.34 -32.62
CA THR A 42 4.85 -14.32 -31.15
C THR A 42 3.44 -13.82 -30.88
N LEU A 43 2.51 -14.74 -30.66
CA LEU A 43 1.19 -14.42 -30.10
C LEU A 43 1.46 -13.76 -28.73
N THR A 44 1.54 -12.44 -28.70
CA THR A 44 1.45 -11.68 -27.47
C THR A 44 0.06 -11.98 -26.93
N SER A 45 0.01 -12.72 -25.82
CA SER A 45 -1.23 -12.90 -25.05
C SER A 45 -1.84 -11.52 -24.84
N PRO A 46 -3.16 -11.32 -25.08
CA PRO A 46 -3.80 -10.04 -24.79
C PRO A 46 -3.42 -9.63 -23.36
N ALA A 47 -3.01 -8.38 -23.18
CA ALA A 47 -2.74 -7.87 -21.84
C ALA A 47 -3.97 -8.15 -20.97
N GLU A 48 -3.75 -8.78 -19.81
CA GLU A 48 -4.83 -9.12 -18.88
C GLU A 48 -5.51 -7.80 -18.47
N THR A 49 -6.82 -7.66 -18.76
CA THR A 49 -7.58 -6.46 -18.41
C THR A 49 -8.12 -6.59 -17.01
N HIS A 50 -7.91 -5.57 -16.20
CA HIS A 50 -8.36 -5.53 -14.79
C HIS A 50 -9.72 -4.85 -14.63
N LEU A 51 -10.00 -3.78 -15.37
CA LEU A 51 -11.26 -3.04 -15.28
C LEU A 51 -12.44 -3.87 -15.79
N VAL A 52 -13.40 -4.16 -14.91
CA VAL A 52 -14.64 -4.87 -15.25
C VAL A 52 -15.76 -3.88 -15.57
N SER A 53 -15.98 -2.91 -14.69
CA SER A 53 -16.99 -1.86 -14.91
C SER A 53 -16.63 -0.54 -14.21
N SER A 54 -17.23 0.54 -14.71
CA SER A 54 -17.19 1.87 -14.09
C SER A 54 -18.60 2.44 -14.01
N THR A 55 -18.97 3.03 -12.86
CA THR A 55 -20.26 3.67 -12.64
C THR A 55 -20.05 5.01 -11.97
N LEU A 56 -20.55 6.09 -12.55
CA LEU A 56 -20.50 7.43 -11.95
C LEU A 56 -21.36 7.44 -10.68
N ILE A 57 -20.77 7.79 -9.54
CA ILE A 57 -21.46 8.02 -8.26
C ILE A 57 -22.00 9.45 -8.19
N GLY A 58 -21.20 10.41 -8.62
CA GLY A 58 -21.59 11.82 -8.61
C GLY A 58 -20.48 12.78 -9.03
N GLU A 59 -20.88 14.05 -9.19
CA GLU A 59 -20.00 15.18 -9.48
C GLU A 59 -20.12 16.19 -8.34
N TYR A 60 -18.99 16.71 -7.90
CA TYR A 60 -18.94 17.59 -6.72
C TYR A 60 -18.15 18.85 -7.00
N SER A 61 -18.78 19.99 -6.76
CA SER A 61 -18.18 21.32 -6.90
C SER A 61 -17.15 21.59 -5.80
N THR A 62 -16.28 22.56 -6.03
CA THR A 62 -15.32 23.03 -5.03
C THR A 62 -15.98 23.52 -3.75
N SER A 63 -17.14 24.18 -3.84
CA SER A 63 -17.89 24.63 -2.66
C SER A 63 -18.44 23.47 -1.83
N GLN A 64 -18.96 22.41 -2.49
CA GLN A 64 -19.40 21.20 -1.79
C GLN A 64 -18.23 20.48 -1.10
N LEU A 65 -17.07 20.38 -1.75
CA LEU A 65 -15.90 19.75 -1.18
C LEU A 65 -15.34 20.54 0.01
N ALA A 66 -15.24 21.86 -0.11
CA ALA A 66 -14.80 22.71 0.99
C ALA A 66 -15.76 22.65 2.20
N GLY A 67 -17.07 22.54 1.95
CA GLY A 67 -18.07 22.38 3.00
C GLY A 67 -17.91 21.09 3.83
N ARG A 68 -17.34 20.01 3.25
CA ARG A 68 -17.11 18.73 3.95
C ARG A 68 -15.99 18.79 4.99
N VAL A 69 -15.11 19.79 4.89
CA VAL A 69 -13.94 19.99 5.75
C VAL A 69 -13.93 21.38 6.36
N SER A 70 -15.10 21.97 6.55
CA SER A 70 -15.26 23.36 7.06
C SER A 70 -14.73 23.55 8.48
N ASP A 71 -14.67 22.50 9.28
CA ASP A 71 -14.07 22.44 10.61
C ASP A 71 -12.52 22.40 10.58
N ILE A 72 -11.92 22.18 9.41
CA ILE A 72 -10.47 22.18 9.18
C ILE A 72 -10.14 23.23 8.10
N PRO A 73 -10.03 24.54 8.46
CA PRO A 73 -9.90 25.61 7.48
C PRO A 73 -8.74 25.45 6.48
N ILE A 74 -7.61 24.89 6.91
CA ILE A 74 -6.47 24.63 6.03
C ILE A 74 -6.79 23.57 4.97
N ALA A 75 -7.62 22.56 5.28
CA ALA A 75 -8.04 21.56 4.31
C ALA A 75 -8.99 22.17 3.26
N GLY A 76 -9.91 23.04 3.69
CA GLY A 76 -10.79 23.78 2.78
C GLY A 76 -10.01 24.66 1.79
N ALA A 77 -8.92 25.28 2.23
CA ALA A 77 -8.06 26.11 1.38
C ALA A 77 -7.26 25.31 0.32
N LEU A 78 -7.16 23.99 0.45
CA LEU A 78 -6.51 23.12 -0.53
C LEU A 78 -7.44 22.75 -1.71
N VAL A 79 -8.76 22.94 -1.58
CA VAL A 79 -9.73 22.61 -2.62
C VAL A 79 -9.53 23.51 -3.84
N ARG A 80 -9.24 22.89 -5.01
CA ARG A 80 -8.93 23.64 -6.27
C ARG A 80 -9.87 23.30 -7.41
N TYR A 81 -10.17 22.02 -7.60
CA TYR A 81 -10.92 21.53 -8.76
C TYR A 81 -12.17 20.77 -8.31
N PRO A 82 -13.28 20.86 -9.10
CA PRO A 82 -14.38 19.93 -8.97
C PRO A 82 -13.89 18.51 -9.24
N ILE A 83 -14.61 17.50 -8.71
CA ILE A 83 -14.27 16.09 -8.94
C ILE A 83 -15.48 15.32 -9.45
N ARG A 84 -15.22 14.29 -10.24
CA ARG A 84 -16.12 13.18 -10.52
C ARG A 84 -15.70 11.96 -9.73
N VAL A 85 -16.65 11.27 -9.16
CA VAL A 85 -16.39 10.06 -8.38
C VAL A 85 -17.06 8.88 -9.07
N TYR A 86 -16.26 7.83 -9.30
CA TYR A 86 -16.72 6.59 -9.93
C TYR A 86 -16.53 5.42 -8.97
N ARG A 87 -17.47 4.50 -8.99
CA ARG A 87 -17.25 3.13 -8.50
C ARG A 87 -16.63 2.34 -9.63
N LEU A 88 -15.46 1.76 -9.39
CA LEU A 88 -14.89 0.74 -10.28
C LEU A 88 -15.12 -0.65 -9.69
N THR A 89 -15.36 -1.63 -10.57
CA THR A 89 -15.14 -3.05 -10.25
C THR A 89 -14.00 -3.57 -11.11
N TYR A 90 -13.15 -4.41 -10.52
CA TYR A 90 -11.95 -4.89 -11.17
C TYR A 90 -11.60 -6.31 -10.73
N THR A 91 -10.85 -7.02 -11.58
CA THR A 91 -10.33 -8.36 -11.28
C THR A 91 -9.08 -8.26 -10.42
N THR A 92 -9.04 -9.03 -9.35
CA THR A 92 -7.85 -9.23 -8.50
C THR A 92 -7.76 -10.66 -8.00
N ARG A 93 -6.66 -11.03 -7.33
CA ARG A 93 -6.47 -12.37 -6.77
C ARG A 93 -6.83 -12.42 -5.28
N ASN A 94 -7.63 -13.40 -4.91
CA ASN A 94 -7.92 -13.73 -3.51
C ASN A 94 -6.72 -14.43 -2.87
N THR A 95 -6.73 -14.58 -1.54
CA THR A 95 -5.68 -15.25 -0.76
C THR A 95 -5.47 -16.72 -1.12
N ASP A 96 -6.43 -17.37 -1.78
CA ASP A 96 -6.32 -18.74 -2.33
C ASP A 96 -5.81 -18.77 -3.79
N GLY A 97 -5.39 -17.62 -4.32
CA GLY A 97 -4.88 -17.47 -5.69
C GLY A 97 -5.93 -17.40 -6.79
N LYS A 98 -7.23 -17.52 -6.47
CA LYS A 98 -8.31 -17.44 -7.47
C LYS A 98 -8.62 -15.99 -7.82
N ASN A 99 -9.00 -15.77 -9.08
CA ASN A 99 -9.51 -14.48 -9.52
C ASN A 99 -10.87 -14.20 -8.90
N ILE A 100 -11.04 -12.98 -8.39
CA ILE A 100 -12.28 -12.45 -7.83
C ILE A 100 -12.55 -11.05 -8.39
N ILE A 101 -13.78 -10.59 -8.22
CA ILE A 101 -14.15 -9.19 -8.48
C ILE A 101 -14.05 -8.41 -7.18
N ALA A 102 -13.22 -7.39 -7.18
CA ALA A 102 -13.12 -6.37 -6.14
C ALA A 102 -13.70 -5.03 -6.63
N SER A 103 -13.80 -4.06 -5.75
CA SER A 103 -14.24 -2.71 -6.08
C SER A 103 -13.43 -1.63 -5.35
N GLY A 104 -13.65 -0.39 -5.75
CA GLY A 104 -13.06 0.79 -5.14
C GLY A 104 -13.65 2.07 -5.70
N ALA A 105 -13.28 3.20 -5.11
CA ALA A 105 -13.60 4.52 -5.61
C ALA A 105 -12.47 5.07 -6.47
N LEU A 106 -12.83 5.67 -7.61
CA LEU A 106 -11.92 6.46 -8.42
C LEU A 106 -12.41 7.92 -8.42
N LEU A 107 -11.58 8.83 -7.91
CA LEU A 107 -11.87 10.25 -7.85
C LEU A 107 -11.06 10.97 -8.92
N VAL A 108 -11.73 11.61 -9.84
CA VAL A 108 -11.13 12.26 -11.03
C VAL A 108 -11.35 13.77 -10.96
N PRO A 109 -10.31 14.59 -10.76
CA PRO A 109 -10.47 16.05 -10.79
C PRO A 109 -10.74 16.54 -12.20
N THR A 110 -11.61 17.53 -12.33
CA THR A 110 -11.91 18.17 -13.61
C THR A 110 -10.89 19.28 -13.87
N VAL A 111 -9.77 18.91 -14.47
CA VAL A 111 -8.69 19.82 -14.88
C VAL A 111 -8.63 19.93 -16.40
N GLY A 112 -8.15 21.05 -16.91
CA GLY A 112 -8.04 21.28 -18.36
C GLY A 112 -6.82 20.57 -18.97
N GLY A 113 -7.02 19.40 -19.62
CA GLY A 113 -6.11 18.81 -20.61
C GLY A 113 -4.73 18.32 -20.16
N GLN A 114 -4.34 18.47 -18.89
CA GLN A 114 -3.06 17.99 -18.39
C GLN A 114 -3.16 16.52 -17.91
N PRO A 115 -2.12 15.69 -18.14
CA PRO A 115 -2.09 14.34 -17.59
C PRO A 115 -2.10 14.36 -16.06
N LEU A 116 -3.06 13.64 -15.47
CA LEU A 116 -3.25 13.57 -14.02
C LEU A 116 -2.21 12.64 -13.37
N PRO A 117 -1.49 13.07 -12.33
CA PRO A 117 -0.73 12.15 -11.49
C PRO A 117 -1.71 11.18 -10.80
N LEU A 118 -1.33 9.90 -10.72
CA LEU A 118 -2.12 8.87 -10.06
C LEU A 118 -1.71 8.75 -8.60
N LEU A 119 -2.69 8.75 -7.71
CA LEU A 119 -2.49 8.54 -6.27
C LEU A 119 -3.28 7.32 -5.84
N SER A 120 -2.59 6.34 -5.25
CA SER A 120 -3.24 5.22 -4.57
C SER A 120 -3.44 5.59 -3.11
N TYR A 121 -4.69 5.56 -2.65
CA TYR A 121 -5.03 5.81 -1.27
C TYR A 121 -5.53 4.55 -0.59
N GLN A 122 -4.85 4.13 0.45
CA GLN A 122 -5.18 2.96 1.26
C GLN A 122 -5.91 3.41 2.52
N HIS A 123 -7.20 3.01 2.65
CA HIS A 123 -8.00 3.35 3.83
C HIS A 123 -7.55 2.61 5.08
N GLY A 124 -7.83 3.19 6.25
CA GLY A 124 -7.62 2.55 7.54
C GLY A 124 -8.66 1.46 7.83
N THR A 125 -8.57 0.83 9.01
CA THR A 125 -9.41 -0.29 9.41
C THR A 125 -10.91 0.02 9.30
N ILE A 126 -11.62 -0.80 8.56
CA ILE A 126 -13.09 -0.85 8.49
C ILE A 126 -13.53 -2.18 9.08
N ARG A 127 -14.36 -2.17 10.11
CA ARG A 127 -14.94 -3.40 10.65
C ARG A 127 -16.03 -3.91 9.71
N PRO A 128 -16.24 -5.22 9.57
CA PRO A 128 -17.26 -5.76 8.66
C PRO A 128 -18.70 -5.28 8.96
N ASP A 129 -19.01 -4.95 10.22
CA ASP A 129 -20.27 -4.32 10.61
C ASP A 129 -20.41 -2.86 10.16
N ASP A 130 -19.32 -2.23 9.71
CA ASP A 130 -19.24 -0.85 9.24
C ASP A 130 -18.86 -0.78 7.73
N GLU A 131 -19.15 -1.85 7.00
CA GLU A 131 -18.79 -2.06 5.57
C GLU A 131 -19.22 -0.90 4.66
N SER A 132 -20.29 -0.19 5.03
CA SER A 132 -20.75 1.02 4.30
C SER A 132 -19.72 2.15 4.22
N ARG A 133 -18.62 2.09 4.99
CA ARG A 133 -17.49 3.02 4.92
C ARG A 133 -16.49 2.69 3.82
N ALA A 134 -16.60 1.53 3.17
CA ALA A 134 -15.69 1.17 2.09
C ALA A 134 -15.75 2.21 0.95
N PRO A 135 -14.62 2.52 0.32
CA PRO A 135 -14.47 3.59 -0.66
C PRO A 135 -15.54 3.62 -1.76
N SER A 136 -15.90 2.47 -2.32
CA SER A 136 -16.85 2.38 -3.43
C SER A 136 -18.28 2.79 -3.10
N TYR A 137 -18.64 2.86 -1.81
CA TYR A 137 -19.94 3.38 -1.38
C TYR A 137 -19.97 4.91 -1.29
N TYR A 138 -18.80 5.53 -1.14
CA TYR A 138 -18.65 6.98 -1.04
C TYR A 138 -19.57 7.62 0.01
N SER A 139 -19.75 6.91 1.14
CA SER A 139 -20.63 7.37 2.21
C SER A 139 -20.01 8.53 3.00
N PRO A 140 -20.83 9.42 3.60
CA PRO A 140 -20.33 10.56 4.39
C PRO A 140 -19.38 10.19 5.54
N ASN A 141 -19.45 8.95 6.05
CA ASN A 141 -18.61 8.45 7.13
C ASN A 141 -17.29 7.84 6.64
N SER A 142 -17.05 7.82 5.32
CA SER A 142 -15.82 7.27 4.75
C SER A 142 -14.72 8.33 4.64
N GLU A 143 -13.48 7.89 4.71
CA GLU A 143 -12.29 8.74 4.50
C GLU A 143 -12.29 9.37 3.09
N VAL A 144 -12.79 8.62 2.08
CA VAL A 144 -12.82 9.09 0.69
C VAL A 144 -13.81 10.23 0.47
N TYR A 145 -14.88 10.29 1.27
CA TYR A 145 -15.87 11.38 1.14
C TYR A 145 -15.31 12.74 1.60
N SER A 146 -14.45 12.78 2.59
CA SER A 146 -13.88 14.00 3.18
C SER A 146 -12.43 14.23 2.72
N ALA A 147 -11.46 13.72 3.45
CA ALA A 147 -10.04 14.00 3.26
C ALA A 147 -9.53 13.62 1.86
N VAL A 148 -9.92 12.44 1.35
CA VAL A 148 -9.45 11.96 0.04
C VAL A 148 -10.08 12.74 -1.12
N SER A 149 -11.32 13.21 -0.97
CA SER A 149 -11.94 14.12 -1.95
C SER A 149 -11.20 15.46 -2.05
N VAL A 150 -10.70 15.98 -0.94
CA VAL A 150 -9.83 17.17 -0.94
C VAL A 150 -8.52 16.88 -1.66
N LEU A 151 -7.88 15.74 -1.38
CA LEU A 151 -6.65 15.32 -2.09
C LEU A 151 -6.90 15.22 -3.60
N ALA A 152 -7.99 14.60 -4.04
CA ALA A 152 -8.35 14.55 -5.46
C ALA A 152 -8.55 15.95 -6.05
N SER A 153 -9.23 16.83 -5.32
CA SER A 153 -9.44 18.22 -5.73
C SER A 153 -8.16 19.04 -5.90
N THR A 154 -7.02 18.60 -5.34
CA THR A 154 -5.73 19.28 -5.57
C THR A 154 -5.12 18.95 -6.92
N GLY A 155 -5.69 18.01 -7.69
CA GLY A 155 -5.24 17.65 -9.04
C GLY A 155 -4.75 16.21 -9.21
N TYR A 156 -4.89 15.33 -8.21
CA TYR A 156 -4.58 13.91 -8.33
C TYR A 156 -5.80 13.11 -8.77
N MET A 157 -5.61 12.17 -9.69
CA MET A 157 -6.55 11.09 -9.91
C MET A 157 -6.34 10.06 -8.80
N VAL A 158 -7.33 9.91 -7.89
CA VAL A 158 -7.16 9.07 -6.70
C VAL A 158 -7.88 7.74 -6.87
N ALA A 159 -7.12 6.65 -6.77
CA ALA A 159 -7.61 5.28 -6.75
C ALA A 159 -7.63 4.77 -5.30
N ALA A 160 -8.82 4.51 -4.77
CA ALA A 160 -9.02 4.02 -3.41
C ALA A 160 -9.71 2.64 -3.45
N PRO A 161 -8.96 1.52 -3.31
CA PRO A 161 -9.53 0.18 -3.28
C PRO A 161 -10.36 -0.04 -2.02
N ASP A 162 -11.41 -0.86 -2.13
CA ASP A 162 -12.18 -1.32 -0.95
C ASP A 162 -11.43 -2.37 -0.14
N TYR A 163 -10.43 -3.02 -0.71
CA TYR A 163 -9.80 -4.28 -0.34
C TYR A 163 -10.74 -5.49 -0.53
N ILE A 164 -10.18 -6.71 -0.38
CA ILE A 164 -10.95 -7.95 -0.37
C ILE A 164 -11.80 -7.98 0.90
N GLY A 165 -13.04 -8.43 0.79
CA GLY A 165 -13.96 -8.52 1.92
C GLY A 165 -14.92 -7.34 2.05
N TYR A 166 -14.80 -6.34 1.15
CA TYR A 166 -15.70 -5.18 1.10
C TYR A 166 -16.22 -4.94 -0.31
N GLY A 167 -17.25 -4.13 -0.44
CA GLY A 167 -17.84 -3.73 -1.72
C GLY A 167 -18.27 -4.93 -2.58
N ALA A 168 -17.69 -5.08 -3.76
CA ALA A 168 -18.03 -6.18 -4.67
C ALA A 168 -17.61 -7.56 -4.12
N SER A 169 -16.63 -7.62 -3.21
CA SER A 169 -16.15 -8.87 -2.60
C SER A 169 -16.62 -9.08 -1.16
N LYS A 170 -17.64 -8.39 -0.70
CA LYS A 170 -18.12 -8.40 0.70
C LYS A 170 -18.56 -9.76 1.25
N ASN A 171 -18.80 -10.73 0.39
CA ASN A 171 -19.13 -12.10 0.79
C ASN A 171 -17.89 -12.93 1.17
N LEU A 172 -16.69 -12.37 1.00
CA LEU A 172 -15.42 -12.97 1.40
C LEU A 172 -14.96 -12.36 2.73
N PRO A 173 -14.26 -13.11 3.57
CA PRO A 173 -13.67 -12.53 4.78
C PRO A 173 -12.52 -11.61 4.40
N HIS A 174 -12.49 -10.41 5.00
CA HIS A 174 -11.37 -9.48 4.82
C HIS A 174 -10.07 -10.08 5.38
N PRO A 175 -8.98 -10.13 4.57
CA PRO A 175 -7.67 -10.62 5.02
C PRO A 175 -6.89 -9.50 5.74
N TYR A 176 -7.37 -9.14 6.93
CA TYR A 176 -6.88 -8.02 7.72
C TYR A 176 -5.36 -8.07 7.94
N GLU A 177 -4.68 -6.99 7.57
CA GLU A 177 -3.22 -6.85 7.67
C GLU A 177 -2.41 -8.02 7.04
N HIS A 178 -2.93 -8.63 5.97
CA HIS A 178 -2.20 -9.57 5.14
C HIS A 178 -1.55 -8.82 3.96
N ALA A 179 -0.24 -8.68 4.00
CA ALA A 179 0.53 -7.81 3.11
C ALA A 179 0.30 -8.11 1.62
N ALA A 180 0.39 -9.37 1.22
CA ALA A 180 0.29 -9.77 -0.18
C ALA A 180 -1.09 -9.43 -0.79
N SER A 181 -2.19 -9.70 -0.07
CA SER A 181 -3.54 -9.43 -0.60
C SER A 181 -3.90 -7.95 -0.62
N LEU A 182 -3.47 -7.18 0.39
CA LEU A 182 -3.66 -5.72 0.42
C LEU A 182 -2.88 -5.04 -0.71
N ALA A 183 -1.64 -5.46 -0.93
CA ALA A 183 -0.80 -4.92 -1.99
C ALA A 183 -1.32 -5.27 -3.38
N SER A 184 -1.70 -6.55 -3.63
CA SER A 184 -2.20 -6.98 -4.95
C SER A 184 -3.53 -6.31 -5.30
N ALA A 185 -4.49 -6.27 -4.37
CA ALA A 185 -5.78 -5.60 -4.62
C ALA A 185 -5.60 -4.10 -4.90
N SER A 186 -4.64 -3.45 -4.23
CA SER A 186 -4.32 -2.03 -4.46
C SER A 186 -3.62 -1.81 -5.80
N LEU A 187 -2.71 -2.69 -6.20
CA LEU A 187 -2.04 -2.63 -7.50
C LEU A 187 -3.03 -2.84 -8.66
N ASP A 188 -3.93 -3.80 -8.53
CA ASP A 188 -4.94 -4.09 -9.56
C ASP A 188 -5.96 -2.95 -9.69
N MET A 189 -6.27 -2.25 -8.59
CA MET A 189 -7.05 -1.00 -8.64
C MET A 189 -6.32 0.11 -9.41
N LEU A 190 -4.99 0.22 -9.30
CA LEU A 190 -4.19 1.17 -10.09
C LEU A 190 -4.20 0.80 -11.57
N ARG A 191 -4.15 -0.49 -11.92
CA ARG A 191 -4.29 -1.00 -13.29
C ARG A 191 -5.65 -0.63 -13.86
N ALA A 192 -6.72 -0.95 -13.12
CA ALA A 192 -8.09 -0.60 -13.50
C ALA A 192 -8.29 0.92 -13.67
N ALA A 193 -7.64 1.75 -12.84
CA ALA A 193 -7.68 3.21 -12.97
C ALA A 193 -7.01 3.71 -14.26
N ARG A 194 -5.91 3.11 -14.69
CA ARG A 194 -5.27 3.41 -15.99
C ARG A 194 -6.13 2.98 -17.18
N GLU A 195 -6.73 1.78 -17.10
CA GLU A 195 -7.65 1.28 -18.13
C GLU A 195 -8.90 2.17 -18.22
N PHE A 196 -9.43 2.64 -17.08
CA PHE A 196 -10.49 3.63 -17.04
C PHE A 196 -10.08 4.92 -17.75
N GLY A 197 -8.88 5.44 -17.45
CA GLY A 197 -8.34 6.64 -18.09
C GLY A 197 -8.28 6.51 -19.61
N ALA A 198 -7.81 5.37 -20.11
CA ALA A 198 -7.76 5.09 -21.55
C ALA A 198 -9.18 5.01 -22.18
N LYS A 199 -10.12 4.35 -21.49
CA LYS A 199 -11.51 4.19 -21.95
C LYS A 199 -12.28 5.51 -21.97
N GLU A 200 -12.17 6.30 -20.93
CA GLU A 200 -12.91 7.56 -20.75
C GLU A 200 -12.13 8.80 -21.26
N GLN A 201 -11.00 8.57 -21.95
CA GLN A 201 -10.13 9.61 -22.51
C GLN A 201 -9.62 10.63 -21.45
N VAL A 202 -9.40 10.16 -20.23
CA VAL A 202 -8.76 10.92 -19.17
C VAL A 202 -7.25 10.64 -19.22
N ALA A 203 -6.44 11.65 -19.51
CA ALA A 203 -5.00 11.50 -19.58
C ALA A 203 -4.42 11.20 -18.19
N VAL A 204 -3.81 10.03 -18.02
CA VAL A 204 -3.13 9.60 -16.78
C VAL A 204 -1.63 9.76 -16.96
N GLY A 205 -0.99 10.49 -16.05
CA GLY A 205 0.44 10.75 -16.05
C GLY A 205 1.27 9.54 -15.58
N LYS A 206 2.60 9.71 -15.61
CA LYS A 206 3.54 8.66 -15.19
C LYS A 206 3.85 8.69 -13.69
N LYS A 207 3.53 9.78 -12.99
CA LYS A 207 3.79 9.92 -11.54
C LYS A 207 2.76 9.12 -10.76
N ASN A 208 3.24 8.28 -9.82
CA ASN A 208 2.40 7.48 -8.93
C ASN A 208 2.78 7.74 -7.49
N PHE A 209 1.81 8.12 -6.68
CA PHE A 209 1.93 8.44 -5.26
C PHE A 209 1.15 7.45 -4.41
N LEU A 210 1.65 7.13 -3.22
CA LEU A 210 1.02 6.16 -2.32
C LEU A 210 0.84 6.77 -0.93
N LEU A 211 -0.38 6.70 -0.40
CA LEU A 211 -0.78 7.26 0.89
C LEU A 211 -1.73 6.31 1.62
N GLY A 212 -1.62 6.24 2.93
CA GLY A 212 -2.55 5.51 3.78
C GLY A 212 -2.12 5.54 5.25
N TYR A 213 -3.08 5.38 6.16
CA TYR A 213 -2.88 5.46 7.60
C TYR A 213 -3.34 4.20 8.30
N SER A 214 -2.70 3.79 9.40
CA SER A 214 -3.05 2.60 10.20
C SER A 214 -2.93 1.32 9.35
N GLU A 215 -3.98 0.51 9.23
CA GLU A 215 -4.02 -0.58 8.24
C GLU A 215 -3.69 -0.07 6.83
N GLY A 216 -4.19 1.12 6.46
CA GLY A 216 -3.85 1.77 5.20
C GLY A 216 -2.36 2.11 5.09
N GLY A 217 -1.70 2.46 6.19
CA GLY A 217 -0.25 2.66 6.25
C GLY A 217 0.51 1.35 5.98
N PHE A 218 0.07 0.26 6.59
CA PHE A 218 0.59 -1.07 6.33
C PHE A 218 0.39 -1.47 4.86
N ALA A 219 -0.82 -1.32 4.33
CA ALA A 219 -1.13 -1.61 2.93
C ALA A 219 -0.32 -0.74 1.94
N THR A 220 -0.10 0.55 2.28
CA THR A 220 0.72 1.47 1.49
C THR A 220 2.17 1.01 1.39
N LEU A 221 2.78 0.60 2.51
CA LEU A 221 4.17 0.12 2.49
C LEU A 221 4.28 -1.22 1.77
N ALA A 222 3.30 -2.12 1.94
CA ALA A 222 3.22 -3.39 1.22
C ALA A 222 3.08 -3.17 -0.30
N LEU A 223 2.23 -2.24 -0.72
CA LEU A 223 2.07 -1.85 -2.13
C LEU A 223 3.35 -1.26 -2.70
N HIS A 224 4.01 -0.36 -1.97
CA HIS A 224 5.29 0.22 -2.41
C HIS A 224 6.33 -0.86 -2.67
N LYS A 225 6.50 -1.79 -1.72
CA LYS A 225 7.42 -2.92 -1.86
C LYS A 225 7.07 -3.78 -3.08
N LEU A 226 5.80 -4.14 -3.25
CA LEU A 226 5.32 -4.93 -4.40
C LEU A 226 5.60 -4.24 -5.73
N MET A 227 5.32 -2.93 -5.82
CA MET A 227 5.55 -2.15 -7.06
C MET A 227 7.02 -2.11 -7.45
N GLU A 228 7.94 -1.89 -6.50
CA GLU A 228 9.37 -1.83 -6.80
C GLU A 228 9.99 -3.21 -7.08
N GLU A 229 9.57 -4.25 -6.38
CA GLU A 229 10.15 -5.58 -6.52
C GLU A 229 9.57 -6.38 -7.70
N GLN A 230 8.27 -6.22 -8.00
CA GLN A 230 7.57 -7.10 -8.95
C GLN A 230 6.86 -6.39 -10.10
N ALA A 231 6.56 -5.09 -9.97
CA ALA A 231 5.81 -4.33 -10.98
C ALA A 231 6.56 -3.07 -11.48
N SER A 232 7.88 -3.01 -11.31
CA SER A 232 8.70 -1.85 -11.67
C SER A 232 8.77 -1.55 -13.17
N SER A 233 8.47 -2.53 -14.02
CA SER A 233 8.32 -2.33 -15.48
C SER A 233 6.99 -1.65 -15.85
N GLU A 234 5.99 -1.73 -14.98
CA GLU A 234 4.63 -1.24 -15.21
C GLU A 234 4.38 0.09 -14.48
N PHE A 235 4.84 0.18 -13.23
CA PHE A 235 4.66 1.35 -12.37
C PHE A 235 5.99 1.80 -11.74
N THR A 236 6.25 3.09 -11.77
CA THR A 236 7.32 3.72 -10.99
C THR A 236 6.72 4.47 -9.83
N VAL A 237 7.07 4.14 -8.59
CA VAL A 237 6.69 4.93 -7.43
C VAL A 237 7.41 6.26 -7.48
N THR A 238 6.67 7.37 -7.41
CA THR A 238 7.23 8.73 -7.37
C THR A 238 7.57 9.14 -5.95
N ALA A 239 6.65 8.92 -5.02
CA ALA A 239 6.86 9.06 -3.58
C ALA A 239 5.78 8.31 -2.81
N SER A 240 6.10 7.87 -1.60
CA SER A 240 5.21 7.11 -0.72
C SER A 240 5.24 7.67 0.70
N ALA A 241 4.08 7.80 1.32
CA ALA A 241 3.94 8.39 2.66
C ALA A 241 3.01 7.54 3.56
N PRO A 242 3.40 6.30 3.92
CA PRO A 242 2.64 5.48 4.86
C PRO A 242 2.68 6.04 6.28
N GLY A 243 1.54 6.00 6.98
CA GLY A 243 1.40 6.47 8.36
C GLY A 243 0.97 5.38 9.34
N ALA A 244 1.61 5.28 10.49
CA ALA A 244 1.22 4.48 11.66
C ALA A 244 0.82 3.02 11.37
N GLY A 245 1.51 2.37 10.43
CA GLY A 245 1.27 0.96 10.10
C GLY A 245 2.07 -0.01 10.97
N ALA A 246 1.53 -1.22 11.14
CA ALA A 246 2.17 -2.29 11.90
C ALA A 246 3.17 -3.07 11.03
N TYR A 247 4.29 -2.46 10.69
CA TYR A 247 5.24 -2.94 9.67
C TYR A 247 6.10 -4.13 10.12
N HIS A 248 6.30 -4.29 11.42
CA HIS A 248 7.13 -5.34 12.03
C HIS A 248 6.27 -6.27 12.90
N LYS A 249 5.52 -7.16 12.23
CA LYS A 249 4.54 -8.07 12.85
C LYS A 249 5.14 -8.97 13.91
N SER A 250 6.33 -9.53 13.62
CA SER A 250 7.02 -10.42 14.57
C SER A 250 7.36 -9.72 15.89
N ALA A 251 7.89 -8.48 15.83
CA ALA A 251 8.18 -7.68 17.02
C ALA A 251 6.90 -7.20 17.71
N PHE A 252 5.86 -6.90 16.93
CA PHE A 252 4.58 -6.45 17.49
C PHE A 252 3.88 -7.59 18.26
N ALA A 253 3.94 -8.83 17.75
CA ALA A 253 3.48 -10.02 18.48
C ALA A 253 4.21 -10.18 19.83
N ASP A 254 5.55 -10.08 19.81
CA ASP A 254 6.37 -10.15 21.03
C ASP A 254 6.00 -9.04 22.03
N TYR A 255 5.82 -7.81 21.53
CA TYR A 255 5.41 -6.65 22.36
C TYR A 255 4.08 -6.91 23.08
N ILE A 256 3.05 -7.33 22.32
CA ILE A 256 1.72 -7.63 22.88
C ILE A 256 1.82 -8.71 23.94
N LEU A 257 2.48 -9.83 23.65
CA LEU A 257 2.49 -10.99 24.52
C LEU A 257 3.40 -10.84 25.75
N LYS A 258 4.35 -9.89 25.72
CA LYS A 258 5.19 -9.51 26.86
C LYS A 258 4.58 -8.42 27.72
N SER A 259 3.59 -7.67 27.21
CA SER A 259 3.03 -6.52 27.93
C SER A 259 2.34 -6.95 29.22
N ASP A 260 2.67 -6.26 30.30
CA ASP A 260 1.94 -6.29 31.58
C ASP A 260 1.01 -5.08 31.74
N GLN A 261 0.98 -4.18 30.73
CA GLN A 261 0.12 -3.01 30.70
C GLN A 261 -1.13 -3.27 29.88
N PRO A 262 -2.25 -2.60 30.19
CA PRO A 262 -3.44 -2.65 29.35
C PRO A 262 -3.15 -2.20 27.91
N LEU A 263 -3.72 -2.90 26.94
CA LEU A 263 -3.60 -2.61 25.50
C LEU A 263 -5.00 -2.40 24.92
N SER A 264 -5.22 -1.28 24.26
CA SER A 264 -6.55 -0.91 23.72
C SER A 264 -6.95 -1.62 22.44
N PHE A 265 -6.02 -2.33 21.78
CA PHE A 265 -6.18 -2.86 20.41
C PHE A 265 -6.26 -4.39 20.33
N LEU A 266 -6.40 -5.11 21.44
CA LEU A 266 -6.34 -6.59 21.42
C LEU A 266 -7.43 -7.25 20.56
N SER A 267 -8.58 -6.62 20.40
CA SER A 267 -9.64 -7.15 19.50
C SER A 267 -9.20 -7.16 18.03
N THR A 268 -8.52 -6.13 17.56
CA THR A 268 -7.97 -6.10 16.19
C THR A 268 -6.79 -7.06 16.03
N TYR A 269 -6.02 -7.27 17.09
CA TYR A 269 -4.97 -8.28 17.05
C TYR A 269 -5.52 -9.71 16.97
N VAL A 270 -6.65 -10.01 17.62
CA VAL A 270 -7.37 -11.28 17.42
C VAL A 270 -7.79 -11.46 15.96
N TRP A 271 -8.20 -10.39 15.30
CA TRP A 271 -8.53 -10.43 13.88
C TRP A 271 -7.31 -10.74 12.99
N VAL A 272 -6.14 -10.19 13.31
CA VAL A 272 -4.87 -10.59 12.65
C VAL A 272 -4.61 -12.08 12.82
N LEU A 273 -4.77 -12.61 14.04
CA LEU A 273 -4.58 -14.04 14.32
C LEU A 273 -5.55 -14.92 13.56
N ASP A 274 -6.85 -14.55 13.49
CA ASP A 274 -7.85 -15.26 12.69
C ASP A 274 -7.49 -15.25 11.21
N THR A 275 -7.10 -14.09 10.69
CA THR A 275 -6.66 -13.95 9.30
C THR A 275 -5.50 -14.88 8.98
N TYR A 276 -4.45 -14.85 9.80
CA TYR A 276 -3.26 -15.69 9.56
C TYR A 276 -3.57 -17.17 9.75
N ASN A 277 -4.37 -17.51 10.76
CA ASN A 277 -4.84 -18.87 10.98
C ASN A 277 -5.54 -19.47 9.75
N ARG A 278 -6.37 -18.67 9.10
CA ARG A 278 -7.13 -19.05 7.90
C ARG A 278 -6.28 -19.00 6.62
N VAL A 279 -5.58 -17.88 6.37
CA VAL A 279 -4.85 -17.65 5.11
C VAL A 279 -3.66 -18.60 4.96
N TYR A 280 -2.96 -18.91 6.04
CA TYR A 280 -1.81 -19.84 6.04
C TYR A 280 -2.21 -21.30 6.30
N GLY A 281 -3.51 -21.61 6.34
CA GLY A 281 -3.99 -22.98 6.51
C GLY A 281 -3.62 -23.61 7.87
N ILE A 282 -3.38 -22.78 8.89
CA ILE A 282 -3.05 -23.26 10.26
C ILE A 282 -4.27 -23.92 10.89
N ASN A 283 -5.46 -23.34 10.70
CA ASN A 283 -6.79 -23.92 11.01
C ASN A 283 -6.97 -24.41 12.46
N ARG A 284 -6.35 -23.75 13.43
CA ARG A 284 -6.53 -24.05 14.86
C ARG A 284 -7.83 -23.44 15.37
N PRO A 285 -8.50 -24.06 16.35
CA PRO A 285 -9.69 -23.46 16.96
C PRO A 285 -9.32 -22.20 17.74
N ILE A 286 -10.26 -21.25 17.87
CA ILE A 286 -10.06 -19.98 18.61
C ILE A 286 -9.60 -20.22 20.06
N THR A 287 -9.99 -21.33 20.67
CA THR A 287 -9.59 -21.75 22.01
C THR A 287 -8.10 -22.09 22.14
N TYR A 288 -7.39 -22.23 21.02
CA TYR A 288 -5.92 -22.32 21.04
C TYR A 288 -5.30 -20.98 21.37
N TYR A 289 -5.89 -19.89 20.87
CA TYR A 289 -5.38 -18.53 21.00
C TYR A 289 -5.91 -17.82 22.23
N VAL A 290 -7.21 -17.99 22.52
CA VAL A 290 -8.00 -17.16 23.43
C VAL A 290 -8.58 -17.98 24.57
N ASN A 291 -8.46 -17.45 25.80
CA ASN A 291 -9.03 -18.04 27.01
C ASN A 291 -10.56 -17.95 27.03
N GLN A 292 -11.19 -18.85 27.78
CA GLN A 292 -12.61 -18.70 28.16
C GLN A 292 -12.77 -17.59 29.21
N PRO A 293 -13.88 -16.85 29.21
CA PRO A 293 -15.07 -17.01 28.35
C PRO A 293 -14.95 -16.31 26.96
N TRP A 294 -13.87 -15.57 26.72
CA TRP A 294 -13.67 -14.72 25.52
C TRP A 294 -13.67 -15.53 24.22
N ALA A 295 -13.13 -16.75 24.26
CA ALA A 295 -13.13 -17.62 23.09
C ALA A 295 -14.56 -17.95 22.62
N ALA A 296 -15.50 -18.21 23.53
CA ALA A 296 -16.90 -18.47 23.18
C ALA A 296 -17.59 -17.22 22.59
N GLN A 297 -17.30 -16.03 23.12
CA GLN A 297 -17.83 -14.77 22.60
C GLN A 297 -17.32 -14.49 21.18
N LEU A 298 -16.02 -14.67 20.95
CA LEU A 298 -15.37 -14.40 19.66
C LEU A 298 -15.74 -15.42 18.59
N GLN A 299 -16.19 -16.63 18.93
CA GLN A 299 -16.80 -17.56 17.98
C GLN A 299 -18.12 -17.03 17.41
N THR A 300 -18.87 -16.25 18.19
CA THR A 300 -20.14 -15.65 17.76
C THR A 300 -19.91 -14.31 17.06
N ASN A 301 -18.98 -13.50 17.57
CA ASN A 301 -18.63 -12.21 17.02
C ASN A 301 -17.11 -11.97 17.20
N LEU A 302 -16.36 -12.22 16.15
CA LEU A 302 -14.88 -12.06 16.13
C LEU A 302 -14.43 -10.64 16.52
N TYR A 303 -15.30 -9.66 16.31
CA TYR A 303 -15.04 -8.23 16.56
C TYR A 303 -15.59 -7.75 17.91
N GLY A 304 -16.03 -8.67 18.75
CA GLY A 304 -16.56 -8.38 20.09
C GLY A 304 -15.53 -7.76 21.03
N GLU A 305 -16.00 -7.25 22.14
CA GLU A 305 -15.14 -6.73 23.20
C GLU A 305 -14.29 -7.86 23.81
N VAL A 306 -13.06 -7.51 24.15
CA VAL A 306 -12.09 -8.39 24.81
C VAL A 306 -11.41 -7.65 25.96
N PRO A 307 -10.81 -8.37 26.92
CA PRO A 307 -10.06 -7.71 27.99
C PRO A 307 -8.84 -6.99 27.43
N SER A 308 -8.41 -5.91 28.09
CA SER A 308 -7.23 -5.15 27.71
C SER A 308 -5.91 -5.82 28.11
N GLN A 309 -5.94 -6.82 28.96
CA GLN A 309 -4.76 -7.53 29.45
C GLN A 309 -4.45 -8.73 28.54
N ALA A 310 -3.30 -8.74 27.91
CA ALA A 310 -2.88 -9.83 27.03
C ALA A 310 -2.82 -11.19 27.76
N LYS A 311 -2.41 -11.21 29.03
CA LYS A 311 -2.37 -12.43 29.87
C LYS A 311 -3.76 -12.98 30.18
N GLU A 312 -4.77 -12.13 30.28
CA GLU A 312 -6.17 -12.54 30.49
C GLU A 312 -6.78 -13.07 29.20
N LEU A 313 -6.50 -12.39 28.07
CA LEU A 313 -7.07 -12.76 26.78
C LEU A 313 -6.44 -14.02 26.19
N PHE A 314 -5.11 -14.08 26.14
CA PHE A 314 -4.40 -15.13 25.37
C PHE A 314 -4.00 -16.31 26.25
N THR A 315 -4.17 -17.52 25.69
CA THR A 315 -3.82 -18.77 26.37
C THR A 315 -2.29 -18.86 26.65
N PRO A 316 -1.90 -19.54 27.74
CA PRO A 316 -0.48 -19.81 27.99
C PRO A 316 0.20 -20.56 26.84
N THR A 317 -0.48 -21.52 26.22
CA THR A 317 0.03 -22.29 25.08
C THR A 317 0.41 -21.40 23.90
N PHE A 318 -0.51 -20.52 23.48
CA PHE A 318 -0.25 -19.58 22.39
C PHE A 318 0.89 -18.60 22.77
N ARG A 319 0.82 -18.01 23.95
CA ARG A 319 1.84 -17.05 24.41
C ARG A 319 3.23 -17.68 24.44
N GLN A 320 3.37 -18.86 25.06
CA GLN A 320 4.66 -19.58 25.10
C GLN A 320 5.14 -19.96 23.71
N GLY A 321 4.25 -20.49 22.87
CA GLY A 321 4.60 -20.88 21.50
C GLY A 321 5.26 -19.76 20.70
N ILE A 322 4.79 -18.51 20.87
CA ILE A 322 5.40 -17.34 20.21
C ILE A 322 6.67 -16.87 20.94
N LEU A 323 6.61 -16.71 22.26
CA LEU A 323 7.73 -16.15 23.03
C LEU A 323 8.95 -17.07 23.04
N ASP A 324 8.75 -18.38 23.14
CA ASP A 324 9.81 -19.41 23.11
C ASP A 324 10.23 -19.81 21.69
N LYS A 325 9.59 -19.17 20.65
CA LYS A 325 9.85 -19.42 19.23
C LYS A 325 9.60 -20.86 18.79
N THR A 326 8.65 -21.55 19.42
CA THR A 326 8.31 -22.96 19.13
C THR A 326 7.10 -23.13 18.19
N ASP A 327 6.22 -22.11 18.04
CA ASP A 327 5.09 -22.14 17.10
C ASP A 327 5.55 -21.77 15.68
N ALA A 328 6.17 -22.73 14.98
CA ALA A 328 6.79 -22.49 13.68
C ALA A 328 5.82 -21.94 12.62
N GLN A 329 4.53 -22.37 12.63
CA GLN A 329 3.55 -21.96 11.63
C GLN A 329 3.15 -20.48 11.82
N LEU A 330 2.81 -20.06 13.03
CA LEU A 330 2.47 -18.66 13.30
C LEU A 330 3.68 -17.73 13.14
N LEU A 331 4.85 -18.16 13.59
CA LEU A 331 6.09 -17.40 13.40
C LEU A 331 6.43 -17.21 11.92
N ALA A 332 6.14 -18.20 11.07
CA ALA A 332 6.29 -18.07 9.63
C ALA A 332 5.28 -17.07 9.06
N ALA A 333 4.01 -17.14 9.48
CA ALA A 333 2.98 -16.20 9.05
C ALA A 333 3.30 -14.74 9.46
N PHE A 334 3.80 -14.51 10.69
CA PHE A 334 4.24 -13.18 11.08
C PHE A 334 5.40 -12.68 10.23
N ARG A 335 6.44 -13.52 9.99
CA ARG A 335 7.58 -13.14 9.14
C ARG A 335 7.20 -12.83 7.70
N ASP A 336 6.23 -13.54 7.13
CA ASP A 336 5.73 -13.28 5.78
C ASP A 336 5.02 -11.91 5.66
N ASN A 337 4.53 -11.41 6.79
CA ASN A 337 3.92 -10.08 6.91
C ASN A 337 4.83 -9.02 7.55
N ASP A 338 6.11 -9.34 7.77
CA ASP A 338 7.15 -8.37 8.13
C ASP A 338 7.57 -7.60 6.87
N ILE A 339 7.07 -6.38 6.71
CA ILE A 339 7.33 -5.54 5.53
C ILE A 339 8.29 -4.39 5.81
N HIS A 340 8.96 -4.43 6.96
CA HIS A 340 9.85 -3.37 7.44
C HIS A 340 11.28 -3.46 6.87
N ASP A 341 11.78 -4.65 6.51
CA ASP A 341 13.19 -4.91 6.21
C ASP A 341 13.44 -5.14 4.71
N TRP A 342 13.58 -4.06 3.95
CA TRP A 342 13.93 -4.04 2.53
C TRP A 342 14.55 -2.68 2.13
N GLN A 343 15.01 -2.52 0.88
CA GLN A 343 15.63 -1.29 0.40
C GLN A 343 14.72 -0.56 -0.59
N PRO A 344 13.86 0.39 -0.16
CA PRO A 344 13.12 1.25 -1.07
C PRO A 344 14.05 2.16 -1.88
N LYS A 345 13.71 2.34 -3.16
CA LYS A 345 14.45 3.20 -4.10
C LYS A 345 13.81 4.58 -4.20
N ALA A 346 12.47 4.62 -4.25
CA ALA A 346 11.72 5.87 -4.31
C ALA A 346 11.70 6.58 -2.94
N PRO A 347 11.49 7.92 -2.94
CA PRO A 347 11.27 8.70 -1.74
C PRO A 347 10.15 8.12 -0.87
N LEU A 348 10.46 7.86 0.40
CA LEU A 348 9.58 7.27 1.39
C LEU A 348 9.63 8.04 2.70
N ALA A 349 8.49 8.53 3.20
CA ALA A 349 8.40 9.13 4.51
C ALA A 349 7.45 8.32 5.40
N LEU A 350 7.97 7.80 6.51
CA LEU A 350 7.22 7.06 7.53
C LEU A 350 6.72 8.05 8.59
N PHE A 351 5.40 8.27 8.65
CA PHE A 351 4.78 9.15 9.64
C PHE A 351 4.23 8.34 10.82
N HIS A 352 4.40 8.83 12.05
CA HIS A 352 3.88 8.11 13.22
C HIS A 352 3.77 9.01 14.45
N GLY A 353 2.68 8.88 15.21
CA GLY A 353 2.52 9.50 16.50
C GLY A 353 3.49 8.92 17.55
N THR A 354 4.22 9.77 18.27
CA THR A 354 5.21 9.27 19.25
C THR A 354 4.58 8.69 20.53
N ALA A 355 3.30 8.98 20.77
CA ALA A 355 2.51 8.44 21.86
C ALA A 355 1.40 7.50 21.34
N ASP A 356 1.63 6.86 20.19
CA ASP A 356 0.68 5.92 19.61
C ASP A 356 0.55 4.67 20.50
N ASP A 357 -0.65 4.51 21.05
CA ASP A 357 -1.02 3.45 21.98
C ASP A 357 -1.79 2.31 21.32
N TYR A 358 -2.06 2.43 19.99
CA TYR A 358 -2.75 1.43 19.19
C TYR A 358 -1.77 0.63 18.32
N VAL A 359 -0.96 1.32 17.51
CA VAL A 359 0.18 0.76 16.79
C VAL A 359 1.44 1.45 17.34
N PRO A 360 2.24 0.78 18.19
CA PRO A 360 3.37 1.41 18.83
C PRO A 360 4.40 1.98 17.85
N PHE A 361 4.92 3.16 18.16
CA PHE A 361 5.87 3.94 17.33
C PHE A 361 7.07 3.14 16.84
N PHE A 362 7.51 2.11 17.61
CA PHE A 362 8.66 1.30 17.22
C PHE A 362 8.47 0.61 15.85
N ASN A 363 7.23 0.36 15.39
CA ASN A 363 6.99 -0.21 14.05
C ASN A 363 7.59 0.65 12.94
N SER A 364 7.40 1.97 13.00
CA SER A 364 8.03 2.89 12.05
C SER A 364 9.52 3.09 12.31
N GLN A 365 9.94 3.07 13.58
CA GLN A 365 11.36 3.17 13.93
C GLN A 365 12.16 1.97 13.43
N ASP A 366 11.62 0.75 13.60
CA ASP A 366 12.26 -0.48 13.12
C ASP A 366 12.33 -0.51 11.59
N ALA A 367 11.23 -0.12 10.92
CA ALA A 367 11.20 -0.03 9.46
C ALA A 367 12.26 0.97 8.95
N TYR A 368 12.32 2.17 9.54
CA TYR A 368 13.34 3.16 9.19
C TYR A 368 14.75 2.62 9.39
N ASN A 369 15.04 2.04 10.55
CA ASN A 369 16.37 1.51 10.89
C ASN A 369 16.78 0.37 9.95
N ALA A 370 15.88 -0.59 9.68
CA ALA A 370 16.14 -1.71 8.79
C ALA A 370 16.40 -1.24 7.34
N MET A 371 15.56 -0.35 6.81
CA MET A 371 15.73 0.21 5.47
C MET A 371 17.04 1.00 5.35
N LYS A 372 17.40 1.80 6.36
CA LYS A 372 18.69 2.52 6.39
C LYS A 372 19.87 1.54 6.44
N ALA A 373 19.78 0.47 7.22
CA ALA A 373 20.81 -0.58 7.27
C ALA A 373 20.98 -1.31 5.93
N ARG A 374 19.91 -1.41 5.12
CA ARG A 374 19.95 -1.91 3.74
C ARG A 374 20.49 -0.91 2.72
N GLY A 375 20.85 0.30 3.14
CA GLY A 375 21.43 1.34 2.27
C GLY A 375 20.39 2.24 1.59
N ALA A 376 19.13 2.25 2.06
CA ALA A 376 18.14 3.19 1.54
C ALA A 376 18.56 4.64 1.81
N THR A 377 18.64 5.45 0.75
CA THR A 377 19.07 6.87 0.82
C THR A 377 17.90 7.83 1.00
N SER A 378 16.74 7.50 0.42
CA SER A 378 15.56 8.38 0.33
C SER A 378 14.46 8.02 1.32
N VAL A 379 14.81 7.46 2.49
CA VAL A 379 13.86 7.12 3.57
C VAL A 379 13.99 8.12 4.70
N GLU A 380 12.86 8.64 5.14
CA GLU A 380 12.72 9.55 6.25
C GLU A 380 11.77 8.97 7.33
N LEU A 381 12.08 9.19 8.60
CA LEU A 381 11.13 8.99 9.70
C LEU A 381 10.64 10.37 10.13
N ARG A 382 9.33 10.56 10.13
CA ARG A 382 8.66 11.82 10.48
C ARG A 382 7.74 11.62 11.69
N PRO A 383 8.27 11.72 12.92
CA PRO A 383 7.49 11.62 14.13
C PRO A 383 6.47 12.77 14.25
N ILE A 384 5.27 12.46 14.77
CA ILE A 384 4.26 13.45 15.19
C ILE A 384 4.32 13.53 16.71
N PRO A 385 4.99 14.55 17.29
CA PRO A 385 5.27 14.60 18.70
C PRO A 385 4.01 14.61 19.56
N GLY A 386 3.93 13.69 20.55
CA GLY A 386 2.82 13.56 21.50
C GLY A 386 1.51 13.06 20.90
N GLY A 387 1.47 12.81 19.58
CA GLY A 387 0.28 12.28 18.92
C GLY A 387 0.03 10.81 19.28
N ASN A 388 -1.22 10.46 19.65
CA ASN A 388 -1.68 9.08 19.70
C ASN A 388 -2.20 8.64 18.33
N HIS A 389 -2.69 7.39 18.22
CA HIS A 389 -3.14 6.83 16.96
C HIS A 389 -4.19 7.68 16.24
N PHE A 390 -5.21 8.12 16.95
CA PHE A 390 -6.32 8.87 16.37
C PHE A 390 -6.02 10.37 16.21
N SER A 391 -5.36 10.99 17.19
CA SER A 391 -5.02 12.41 17.14
C SER A 391 -3.97 12.75 16.07
N SER A 392 -3.18 11.77 15.64
CA SER A 392 -2.16 11.95 14.60
C SER A 392 -2.71 11.94 13.18
N ALA A 393 -3.90 11.37 12.93
CA ALA A 393 -4.43 11.14 11.58
C ALA A 393 -4.59 12.42 10.75
N ALA A 394 -5.14 13.50 11.33
CA ALA A 394 -5.30 14.77 10.64
C ALA A 394 -3.95 15.43 10.31
N SER A 395 -3.02 15.42 11.28
CA SER A 395 -1.67 15.93 11.09
C SER A 395 -0.90 15.13 10.04
N TYR A 396 -1.03 13.79 10.07
CA TYR A 396 -0.50 12.90 9.05
C TYR A 396 -0.98 13.30 7.65
N THR A 397 -2.30 13.43 7.44
CA THR A 397 -2.86 13.71 6.12
C THR A 397 -2.27 14.99 5.51
N LEU A 398 -2.14 16.06 6.29
CA LEU A 398 -1.58 17.33 5.83
C LEU A 398 -0.07 17.22 5.54
N GLN A 399 0.68 16.56 6.40
CA GLN A 399 2.13 16.39 6.24
C GLN A 399 2.47 15.42 5.08
N ALA A 400 1.69 14.34 4.92
CA ALA A 400 1.84 13.40 3.82
C ALA A 400 1.56 14.08 2.46
N TYR A 401 0.49 14.88 2.37
CA TYR A 401 0.22 15.71 1.19
C TYR A 401 1.38 16.67 0.92
N ALA A 402 1.85 17.40 1.93
CA ALA A 402 2.99 18.32 1.78
C ALA A 402 4.27 17.60 1.32
N PHE A 403 4.50 16.36 1.77
CA PHE A 403 5.63 15.55 1.35
C PHE A 403 5.52 15.16 -0.13
N ILE A 404 4.41 14.55 -0.55
CA ILE A 404 4.28 14.09 -1.95
C ILE A 404 4.22 15.25 -2.95
N SER A 405 3.77 16.44 -2.53
CA SER A 405 3.69 17.64 -3.37
C SER A 405 5.06 18.21 -3.77
N GLN A 406 6.15 17.70 -3.21
CA GLN A 406 7.52 18.11 -3.55
C GLN A 406 8.04 17.43 -4.81
N TYR A 407 7.38 16.39 -5.26
CA TYR A 407 7.76 15.56 -6.41
C TYR A 407 6.78 15.75 -7.58
#